data_2897cf92cc79d21dd86de1b1ebf48216
#
_entry.id   2897cf92cc79d21dd86de1b1ebf48216
#
_cell.length_a   1.000
_cell.length_b   1.000
_cell.length_c   1.000
_cell.angle_alpha   90.00
_cell.angle_beta   90.00
_cell.angle_gamma   90.00
#
_symmetry.space_group_name_H-M   'P 1'
#
loop_
_entity.id
_entity.type
_entity.pdbx_description
1 polymer ?
#
loop_
_entity_poly.entity_id
_entity_poly.type
_entity_poly.pdbx_seq_one_letter_code
_entity_poly.pdbx_strand_id
1 'polypeptide(L)'
;MKEYIAAVEVQSRKSKVPTDFRFEETKIRIDLNKIVWFKEYFHVATNKFQDSHTEVLLFGQSKPIILVIGYNKLWEDIIKSK
;
A
#
# COMPACT_ATOMS: atom_id res chain seq x y z
N MET A 1 8.46 -15.89 -2.72
CA MET A 1 7.49 -14.87 -2.23
C MET A 1 8.06 -14.10 -1.07
N LYS A 2 7.73 -12.84 -0.97
CA LYS A 2 8.20 -11.99 0.10
C LYS A 2 7.01 -11.54 0.97
N GLU A 3 7.23 -11.47 2.28
CA GLU A 3 6.21 -11.03 3.23
C GLU A 3 6.23 -9.51 3.38
N TYR A 4 5.05 -8.92 3.32
CA TYR A 4 4.85 -7.49 3.54
C TYR A 4 3.67 -7.28 4.47
N ILE A 5 3.53 -6.04 4.93
CA ILE A 5 2.36 -5.62 5.69
C ILE A 5 1.48 -4.81 4.74
N ALA A 6 0.24 -5.26 4.55
CA ALA A 6 -0.77 -4.52 3.78
C ALA A 6 -1.58 -3.67 4.74
N ALA A 7 -1.96 -2.48 4.30
CA ALA A 7 -2.76 -1.56 5.08
C ALA A 7 -4.08 -1.29 4.38
N VAL A 8 -5.16 -1.28 5.16
CA VAL A 8 -6.49 -0.90 4.69
C VAL A 8 -6.93 0.33 5.45
N GLU A 9 -7.30 1.37 4.73
CA GLU A 9 -7.80 2.59 5.33
C GLU A 9 -9.21 2.35 5.88
N VAL A 10 -9.41 2.68 7.15
CA VAL A 10 -10.69 2.56 7.82
C VAL A 10 -11.05 3.91 8.42
N GLN A 11 -12.20 4.44 8.04
CA GLN A 11 -12.70 5.67 8.62
C GLN A 11 -13.45 5.37 9.91
N SER A 12 -13.29 6.24 10.92
CA SER A 12 -14.04 6.10 12.17
C SER A 12 -15.53 6.25 11.93
N ARG A 13 -16.32 5.29 12.40
CA ARG A 13 -17.79 5.33 12.27
C ARG A 13 -18.43 6.47 13.05
N LYS A 14 -17.73 6.97 14.07
CA LYS A 14 -18.26 8.03 14.95
C LYS A 14 -17.88 9.42 14.47
N SER A 15 -17.02 9.53 13.49
CA SER A 15 -16.53 10.80 13.00
C SER A 15 -17.09 11.11 11.63
N LYS A 16 -17.47 12.37 11.43
CA LYS A 16 -17.86 12.91 10.13
C LYS A 16 -16.72 13.65 9.46
N VAL A 17 -15.55 13.69 10.10
CA VAL A 17 -14.35 14.36 9.58
C VAL A 17 -13.67 13.45 8.57
N PRO A 18 -13.50 13.86 7.30
CA PRO A 18 -12.89 13.01 6.27
C PRO A 18 -11.44 12.60 6.57
N THR A 19 -10.75 13.39 7.40
CA THR A 19 -9.35 13.11 7.78
C THR A 19 -9.23 12.19 9.00
N ASP A 20 -10.34 11.82 9.62
CA ASP A 20 -10.34 10.93 10.78
C ASP A 20 -10.37 9.48 10.31
N PHE A 21 -9.19 8.95 10.03
CA PHE A 21 -9.01 7.61 9.53
C PHE A 21 -7.86 6.92 10.25
N ARG A 22 -7.81 5.61 10.12
CA ARG A 22 -6.69 4.79 10.58
C ARG A 22 -6.43 3.69 9.56
N PHE A 23 -5.24 3.12 9.60
CA PHE A 23 -4.92 1.94 8.81
C PHE A 23 -5.04 0.69 9.68
N GLU A 24 -5.71 -0.31 9.17
CA GLU A 24 -5.66 -1.66 9.72
C GLU A 24 -4.64 -2.45 8.93
N GLU A 25 -3.69 -3.07 9.63
CA GLU A 25 -2.55 -3.73 9.01
C GLU A 25 -2.68 -5.24 9.13
N THR A 26 -2.26 -5.94 8.08
CA THR A 26 -2.21 -7.40 8.08
C THR A 26 -1.00 -7.87 7.28
N LYS A 27 -0.43 -9.01 7.68
CA LYS A 27 0.68 -9.60 6.96
C LYS A 27 0.18 -10.32 5.72
N ILE A 28 0.87 -10.11 4.59
CA ILE A 28 0.57 -10.81 3.35
C ILE A 28 1.87 -11.24 2.68
N ARG A 29 1.77 -12.23 1.81
CA ARG A 29 2.89 -12.67 0.99
C ARG A 29 2.61 -12.30 -0.46
N ILE A 30 3.60 -11.71 -1.11
CA ILE A 30 3.47 -11.22 -2.47
C ILE A 30 4.59 -11.82 -3.32
N ASP A 31 4.21 -12.29 -4.51
CA ASP A 31 5.16 -12.61 -5.55
C ASP A 31 5.49 -11.31 -6.28
N LEU A 32 6.71 -10.82 -6.12
CA LEU A 32 7.13 -9.55 -6.71
C LEU A 32 7.06 -9.56 -8.24
N ASN A 33 7.12 -10.74 -8.87
CA ASN A 33 6.97 -10.86 -10.31
C ASN A 33 5.54 -10.64 -10.80
N LYS A 34 4.59 -10.61 -9.89
CA LYS A 34 3.17 -10.37 -10.21
C LYS A 34 2.76 -8.91 -10.07
N ILE A 35 3.69 -8.03 -9.73
CA ILE A 35 3.38 -6.61 -9.65
C ILE A 35 3.24 -6.05 -11.07
N VAL A 36 2.05 -5.50 -11.36
CA VAL A 36 1.75 -4.85 -12.63
C VAL A 36 2.29 -3.43 -12.64
N TRP A 37 2.01 -2.68 -11.58
CA TRP A 37 2.58 -1.36 -11.35
C TRP A 37 2.56 -1.05 -9.85
N PHE A 38 3.35 -0.07 -9.45
CA PHE A 38 3.35 0.46 -8.10
C PHE A 38 3.68 1.94 -8.14
N LYS A 39 3.16 2.67 -7.16
CA LYS A 39 3.38 4.12 -7.05
C LYS A 39 3.28 4.55 -5.59
N GLU A 40 3.79 5.76 -5.31
CA GLU A 40 3.62 6.35 -3.99
C GLU A 40 2.13 6.48 -3.66
N TYR A 41 1.76 6.15 -2.43
CA TYR A 41 0.38 6.23 -2.00
C TYR A 41 -0.01 7.67 -1.70
N PHE A 42 -1.01 8.17 -2.42
CA PHE A 42 -1.57 9.49 -2.19
C PHE A 42 -2.87 9.36 -1.41
N HIS A 43 -2.91 9.94 -0.21
CA HIS A 43 -4.11 9.91 0.63
C HIS A 43 -5.01 11.09 0.31
N VAL A 44 -6.15 10.83 -0.32
CA VAL A 44 -7.06 11.88 -0.83
C VAL A 44 -7.59 12.76 0.30
N ALA A 45 -8.00 12.18 1.43
CA ALA A 45 -8.57 12.94 2.53
C ALA A 45 -7.61 13.94 3.16
N THR A 46 -6.32 13.61 3.21
CA THR A 46 -5.28 14.51 3.76
C THR A 46 -4.58 15.32 2.67
N ASN A 47 -4.82 14.99 1.41
CA ASN A 47 -4.19 15.63 0.24
C ASN A 47 -2.66 15.57 0.30
N LYS A 48 -2.11 14.44 0.74
CA LYS A 48 -0.66 14.22 0.89
C LYS A 48 -0.26 12.83 0.46
N PHE A 49 0.98 12.71 -0.02
CA PHE A 49 1.61 11.41 -0.20
C PHE A 49 2.04 10.86 1.17
N GLN A 50 1.89 9.56 1.34
CA GLN A 50 2.31 8.85 2.55
C GLN A 50 3.65 8.19 2.26
N ASP A 51 4.74 8.75 2.78
CA ASP A 51 6.11 8.28 2.48
C ASP A 51 6.37 6.83 2.92
N SER A 52 5.63 6.36 3.92
CA SER A 52 5.78 5.01 4.45
C SER A 52 4.86 3.98 3.75
N HIS A 53 4.12 4.39 2.75
CA HIS A 53 3.14 3.52 2.08
C HIS A 53 3.32 3.57 0.56
N THR A 54 3.05 2.44 -0.09
CA THR A 54 3.11 2.31 -1.55
C THR A 54 1.86 1.60 -2.04
N GLU A 55 1.25 2.14 -3.09
CA GLU A 55 0.09 1.52 -3.74
C GLU A 55 0.59 0.56 -4.82
N VAL A 56 0.09 -0.66 -4.80
CA VAL A 56 0.56 -1.74 -5.68
C VAL A 56 -0.62 -2.44 -6.34
N LEU A 57 -0.57 -2.63 -7.64
CA LEU A 57 -1.53 -3.49 -8.33
C LEU A 57 -0.85 -4.81 -8.70
N LEU A 58 -1.46 -5.91 -8.27
CA LEU A 58 -0.98 -7.25 -8.57
C LEU A 58 -1.75 -7.84 -9.75
N PHE A 59 -1.07 -8.68 -10.54
CA PHE A 59 -1.69 -9.38 -11.65
C PHE A 59 -2.87 -10.23 -11.17
N GLY A 60 -4.00 -10.11 -11.87
CA GLY A 60 -5.22 -10.82 -11.50
C GLY A 60 -6.09 -10.08 -10.49
N GLN A 61 -5.63 -8.96 -9.95
CA GLN A 61 -6.41 -8.13 -9.03
C GLN A 61 -7.04 -6.96 -9.78
N SER A 62 -8.28 -6.61 -9.43
CA SER A 62 -8.98 -5.48 -10.04
C SER A 62 -8.74 -4.17 -9.28
N LYS A 63 -8.28 -4.24 -8.04
CA LYS A 63 -8.04 -3.08 -7.19
C LYS A 63 -6.64 -3.12 -6.62
N PRO A 64 -5.96 -1.96 -6.53
CA PRO A 64 -4.64 -1.91 -5.90
C PRO A 64 -4.74 -2.13 -4.39
N ILE A 65 -3.64 -2.59 -3.82
CA ILE A 65 -3.48 -2.73 -2.37
C ILE A 65 -2.44 -1.72 -1.89
N ILE A 66 -2.49 -1.41 -0.61
CA ILE A 66 -1.53 -0.50 0.01
C ILE A 66 -0.57 -1.34 0.86
N LEU A 67 0.72 -1.18 0.61
CA LEU A 67 1.77 -1.83 1.41
C LEU A 67 2.43 -0.84 2.34
N VAL A 68 2.71 -1.27 3.56
CA VAL A 68 3.45 -0.46 4.54
C VAL A 68 4.95 -0.60 4.27
N ILE A 69 5.37 0.04 3.20
CA ILE A 69 6.77 0.08 2.79
C ILE A 69 6.96 1.31 1.91
N GLY A 70 8.08 2.01 2.08
CA GLY A 70 8.38 3.17 1.24
C GLY A 70 8.59 2.79 -0.22
N TYR A 71 8.25 3.69 -1.12
CA TYR A 71 8.35 3.47 -2.56
C TYR A 71 9.75 3.02 -2.99
N ASN A 72 10.78 3.73 -2.54
CA ASN A 72 12.16 3.40 -2.92
C ASN A 72 12.60 2.05 -2.38
N LYS A 73 12.15 1.70 -1.17
CA LYS A 73 12.48 0.41 -0.57
C LYS A 73 11.84 -0.75 -1.33
N LEU A 74 10.60 -0.59 -1.76
CA LEU A 74 9.93 -1.59 -2.58
C LEU A 74 10.63 -1.74 -3.93
N TRP A 75 11.04 -0.64 -4.53
CA TRP A 75 11.80 -0.64 -5.78
C TRP A 75 13.08 -1.46 -5.64
N GLU A 76 13.83 -1.26 -4.55
CA GLU A 76 15.03 -2.05 -4.26
C GLU A 76 14.72 -3.54 -4.14
N ASP A 77 13.64 -3.89 -3.45
CA ASP A 77 13.24 -5.29 -3.28
C ASP A 77 12.91 -5.95 -4.63
N ILE A 78 12.24 -5.22 -5.52
CA ILE A 78 11.90 -5.71 -6.85
C ILE A 78 13.16 -5.96 -7.67
N ILE A 79 14.11 -5.04 -7.64
CA ILE A 79 15.36 -5.17 -8.36
C ILE A 79 16.16 -6.38 -7.85
N LYS A 80 16.23 -6.55 -6.54
CA LYS A 80 16.97 -7.67 -5.93
C LYS A 80 16.35 -9.03 -6.21
N SER A 81 15.06 -9.07 -6.53
CA SER A 81 14.36 -10.32 -6.80
C SER A 81 14.56 -10.83 -8.23
N LYS A 82 15.13 -10.03 -9.09
CA LYS A 82 15.36 -10.38 -10.50
C LYS A 82 16.72 -11.02 -10.77
#